data_c02aa1cbf5d432f6f5dd5808279265ba
#
_entry.id   c02aa1cbf5d432f6f5dd5808279265ba
#
_cell.length_a   1.000
_cell.length_b   1.000
_cell.length_c   1.000
_cell.angle_alpha   90.00
_cell.angle_beta   90.00
_cell.angle_gamma   90.00
#
_symmetry.space_group_name_H-M   'P 1'
#
loop_
_entity.id
_entity.type
_entity.pdbx_description
1 polymer ?
#
loop_
_entity_poly.entity_id
_entity_poly.type
_entity_poly.pdbx_seq_one_letter_code
_entity_poly.pdbx_strand_id
1 'polypeptide(L)'
;MTEESGPPKNDAQLEQRAAADRRYAFEASAWLAAIVENSDDAILSKTLDGIIMTWNRGAERLFGYTAEEAIGQPITLVIPQDRHYEEEGILRRLRAGERIDHFETVRQRKDGELIEVSLTVSPVRNEAGEILGASKIARDITTQKRTAAQQSILLREMHHRIKNLFTMAAALISLSAKASASTADLAADLSARMQALARAHSLTLPDLNNDPGAEAETTVVALLKAILAPHEHEIGSRISVSGTDVPISGNALTSAALLLHELATNAAKYGALSTAEGKLSISLDVIDDRLQMVWEEHGSSAGGEGKHEGFGSTLERASVQGLRGQLSRNWQPDGLSLTLEIPLQQLRPQT
;
A
#
# COMPACT_ATOMS: atom_id res chain seq x y z
N MET A 1 64.60 32.27 67.53
CA MET A 1 64.38 31.21 66.53
C MET A 1 62.93 30.77 66.68
N THR A 2 62.07 31.33 65.85
CA THR A 2 60.66 30.99 65.79
C THR A 2 60.48 30.06 64.57
N GLU A 3 60.20 28.76 64.83
CA GLU A 3 59.82 27.81 63.80
C GLU A 3 58.42 28.17 63.26
N GLU A 4 58.33 28.63 62.04
CA GLU A 4 57.08 28.67 61.26
C GLU A 4 56.68 27.24 60.91
N SER A 5 55.70 26.73 61.64
CA SER A 5 54.99 25.49 61.24
C SER A 5 54.13 25.76 60.03
N GLY A 6 54.62 25.33 58.88
CA GLY A 6 53.78 25.34 57.68
C GLY A 6 52.51 24.46 57.80
N PRO A 7 51.47 24.73 57.03
CA PRO A 7 50.21 24.00 57.20
C PRO A 7 50.41 22.49 56.95
N PRO A 8 49.64 21.65 57.64
CA PRO A 8 49.80 20.19 57.59
C PRO A 8 49.55 19.68 56.19
N LYS A 9 50.54 18.89 55.69
CA LYS A 9 50.51 18.32 54.29
C LYS A 9 49.20 17.58 53.89
N ASN A 10 48.36 17.27 54.91
CA ASN A 10 47.11 16.57 54.69
C ASN A 10 45.97 17.48 54.12
N ASP A 11 45.94 18.76 54.50
CA ASP A 11 44.91 19.71 54.06
C ASP A 11 45.06 20.07 52.58
N ALA A 12 46.29 20.23 52.09
CA ALA A 12 46.54 20.49 50.64
C ALA A 12 46.16 19.29 49.75
N GLN A 13 46.34 18.05 50.24
CA GLN A 13 45.90 16.86 49.50
C GLN A 13 44.37 16.70 49.50
N LEU A 14 43.69 17.06 50.58
CA LEU A 14 42.21 17.05 50.64
C LEU A 14 41.60 18.12 49.73
N GLU A 15 42.18 19.31 49.69
CA GLU A 15 41.75 20.38 48.76
C GLU A 15 41.96 20.01 47.30
N GLN A 16 43.09 19.37 46.95
CA GLN A 16 43.35 18.89 45.57
C GLN A 16 42.35 17.80 45.14
N ARG A 17 42.00 16.85 46.01
CA ARG A 17 40.97 15.84 45.75
C ARG A 17 39.60 16.48 45.57
N ALA A 18 39.19 17.37 46.46
CA ALA A 18 37.91 18.07 46.36
C ALA A 18 37.81 18.95 45.09
N ALA A 19 38.95 19.51 44.62
CA ALA A 19 38.98 20.24 43.36
C ALA A 19 38.90 19.30 42.15
N ALA A 20 39.52 18.13 42.19
CA ALA A 20 39.44 17.11 41.16
C ALA A 20 38.01 16.52 41.04
N ASP A 21 37.40 16.22 42.19
CA ASP A 21 36.01 15.70 42.26
C ASP A 21 34.99 16.72 41.71
N ARG A 22 35.15 18.00 42.08
CA ARG A 22 34.32 19.09 41.51
C ARG A 22 34.49 19.25 40.01
N ARG A 23 35.73 19.17 39.51
CA ARG A 23 36.00 19.25 38.08
C ARG A 23 35.37 18.06 37.32
N TYR A 24 35.53 16.85 37.84
CA TYR A 24 34.92 15.65 37.27
C TYR A 24 33.40 15.74 37.26
N ALA A 25 32.75 16.19 38.35
CA ALA A 25 31.30 16.40 38.41
C ALA A 25 30.83 17.44 37.36
N PHE A 26 31.58 18.54 37.22
CA PHE A 26 31.28 19.56 36.23
C PHE A 26 31.42 19.04 34.78
N GLU A 27 32.49 18.30 34.49
CA GLU A 27 32.71 17.69 33.16
C GLU A 27 31.61 16.65 32.88
N ALA A 28 31.25 15.78 33.82
CA ALA A 28 30.17 14.80 33.66
C ALA A 28 28.82 15.47 33.42
N SER A 29 28.51 16.55 34.13
CA SER A 29 27.28 17.33 33.91
C SER A 29 27.24 17.96 32.51
N ALA A 30 28.36 18.50 32.03
CA ALA A 30 28.46 19.08 30.68
C ALA A 30 28.25 18.01 29.59
N TRP A 31 28.80 16.81 29.78
CA TRP A 31 28.57 15.68 28.88
C TRP A 31 27.11 15.26 28.83
N LEU A 32 26.46 15.11 29.98
CA LEU A 32 25.04 14.76 30.06
C LEU A 32 24.16 15.82 29.37
N ALA A 33 24.44 17.10 29.64
CA ALA A 33 23.73 18.19 28.98
C ALA A 33 23.90 18.13 27.45
N ALA A 34 25.12 17.91 26.95
CA ALA A 34 25.38 17.80 25.53
C ALA A 34 24.69 16.61 24.87
N ILE A 35 24.61 15.45 25.54
CA ILE A 35 23.87 14.28 25.04
C ILE A 35 22.39 14.58 24.93
N VAL A 36 21.80 15.19 25.96
CA VAL A 36 20.38 15.57 25.96
C VAL A 36 20.06 16.60 24.88
N GLU A 37 20.90 17.65 24.76
CA GLU A 37 20.72 18.72 23.78
C GLU A 37 20.80 18.24 22.34
N ASN A 38 21.67 17.28 22.03
CA ASN A 38 21.87 16.75 20.68
C ASN A 38 21.01 15.52 20.35
N SER A 39 20.11 15.12 21.24
CA SER A 39 19.16 14.05 20.98
C SER A 39 18.14 14.46 19.90
N ASP A 40 17.81 13.55 18.99
CA ASP A 40 16.72 13.74 18.03
C ASP A 40 15.34 13.61 18.69
N ASP A 41 15.23 12.84 19.78
CA ASP A 41 14.00 12.76 20.56
C ASP A 41 13.81 14.03 21.39
N ALA A 42 12.56 14.45 21.54
CA ALA A 42 12.22 15.52 22.47
C ALA A 42 12.39 15.05 23.92
N ILE A 43 13.32 15.66 24.65
CA ILE A 43 13.58 15.39 26.06
C ILE A 43 13.24 16.63 26.86
N LEU A 44 12.34 16.46 27.82
CA LEU A 44 11.90 17.55 28.70
C LEU A 44 11.69 17.02 30.12
N SER A 45 11.74 17.92 31.11
CA SER A 45 11.33 17.64 32.45
C SER A 45 10.26 18.61 32.96
N LYS A 46 9.48 18.18 33.93
CA LYS A 46 8.43 18.99 34.58
C LYS A 46 8.31 18.69 36.04
N THR A 47 7.75 19.65 36.81
CA THR A 47 7.34 19.45 38.18
C THR A 47 6.13 18.50 38.32
N LEU A 48 5.77 18.12 39.56
CA LEU A 48 4.55 17.37 39.86
C LEU A 48 3.26 18.20 39.65
N ASP A 49 3.40 19.53 39.50
CA ASP A 49 2.30 20.44 39.14
C ASP A 49 2.18 20.65 37.61
N GLY A 50 3.02 19.95 36.86
CA GLY A 50 2.96 19.97 35.39
C GLY A 50 3.70 21.12 34.73
N ILE A 51 4.52 21.90 35.48
CA ILE A 51 5.28 23.04 34.94
C ILE A 51 6.59 22.52 34.31
N ILE A 52 6.85 22.91 33.07
CA ILE A 52 8.04 22.54 32.31
C ILE A 52 9.29 23.18 32.92
N MET A 53 10.32 22.37 33.20
CA MET A 53 11.58 22.78 33.80
C MET A 53 12.76 22.76 32.85
N THR A 54 12.78 21.78 31.91
CA THR A 54 13.82 21.68 30.88
C THR A 54 13.18 21.36 29.53
N TRP A 55 13.89 21.79 28.47
CA TRP A 55 13.40 21.65 27.10
C TRP A 55 14.60 21.61 26.15
N ASN A 56 14.90 20.45 25.54
CA ASN A 56 16.05 20.29 24.66
C ASN A 56 15.74 20.71 23.23
N ARG A 57 16.75 20.77 22.36
CA ARG A 57 16.59 21.07 20.92
C ARG A 57 15.69 20.10 20.19
N GLY A 58 15.64 18.81 20.60
CA GLY A 58 14.71 17.84 20.06
C GLY A 58 13.25 18.25 20.33
N ALA A 59 12.97 18.77 21.52
CA ALA A 59 11.64 19.26 21.86
C ALA A 59 11.28 20.56 21.09
N GLU A 60 12.25 21.44 20.88
CA GLU A 60 12.03 22.63 20.03
C GLU A 60 11.66 22.24 18.59
N ARG A 61 12.40 21.29 18.00
CA ARG A 61 12.11 20.78 16.63
C ARG A 61 10.76 20.08 16.56
N LEU A 62 10.45 19.26 17.57
CA LEU A 62 9.22 18.46 17.56
C LEU A 62 7.98 19.32 17.77
N PHE A 63 7.98 20.23 18.75
CA PHE A 63 6.79 20.99 19.15
C PHE A 63 6.73 22.42 18.61
N GLY A 64 7.85 22.98 18.12
CA GLY A 64 7.92 24.32 17.53
C GLY A 64 7.99 25.47 18.54
N TYR A 65 8.08 25.19 19.85
CA TYR A 65 8.33 26.18 20.89
C TYR A 65 9.81 26.21 21.24
N THR A 66 10.40 27.41 21.41
CA THR A 66 11.75 27.52 21.96
C THR A 66 11.78 27.19 23.45
N ALA A 67 12.96 26.89 23.97
CA ALA A 67 13.11 26.62 25.41
C ALA A 67 12.64 27.82 26.26
N GLU A 68 12.91 29.07 25.81
CA GLU A 68 12.49 30.30 26.48
C GLU A 68 10.96 30.45 26.54
N GLU A 69 10.26 29.97 25.50
CA GLU A 69 8.80 30.00 25.44
C GLU A 69 8.15 28.88 26.25
N ALA A 70 8.79 27.70 26.33
CA ALA A 70 8.21 26.52 26.95
C ALA A 70 8.51 26.42 28.44
N ILE A 71 9.71 26.77 28.90
CA ILE A 71 10.11 26.65 30.30
C ILE A 71 9.26 27.60 31.18
N GLY A 72 8.72 27.06 32.27
CA GLY A 72 7.80 27.79 33.15
C GLY A 72 6.33 27.70 32.74
N GLN A 73 6.03 27.18 31.52
CA GLN A 73 4.65 26.95 31.07
C GLN A 73 4.13 25.60 31.51
N PRO A 74 2.80 25.42 31.62
CA PRO A 74 2.22 24.12 31.87
C PRO A 74 2.41 23.18 30.67
N ILE A 75 2.65 21.90 30.91
CA ILE A 75 2.84 20.87 29.88
C ILE A 75 1.63 20.70 28.95
N THR A 76 0.47 21.19 29.38
CA THR A 76 -0.75 21.24 28.55
C THR A 76 -0.57 22.12 27.32
N LEU A 77 0.48 22.95 27.26
CA LEU A 77 0.90 23.70 26.09
C LEU A 77 0.98 22.84 24.80
N VAL A 78 1.44 21.60 24.96
CA VAL A 78 1.62 20.64 23.84
C VAL A 78 0.57 19.53 23.83
N ILE A 79 -0.47 19.62 24.65
CA ILE A 79 -1.51 18.63 24.78
C ILE A 79 -2.81 19.20 24.19
N PRO A 80 -3.44 18.55 23.19
CA PRO A 80 -4.75 18.98 22.70
C PRO A 80 -5.78 19.04 23.83
N GLN A 81 -6.70 19.97 23.76
CA GLN A 81 -7.64 20.26 24.85
C GLN A 81 -8.52 19.04 25.25
N ASP A 82 -8.91 18.25 24.25
CA ASP A 82 -9.68 17.01 24.44
C ASP A 82 -8.90 15.88 25.11
N ARG A 83 -7.55 16.04 25.28
CA ARG A 83 -6.66 15.05 25.87
C ARG A 83 -6.01 15.50 27.19
N HIS A 84 -6.41 16.62 27.77
CA HIS A 84 -5.87 17.10 29.05
C HIS A 84 -6.03 16.08 30.18
N TYR A 85 -7.06 15.23 30.14
CA TYR A 85 -7.27 14.15 31.10
C TYR A 85 -6.10 13.14 31.19
N GLU A 86 -5.33 12.98 30.10
CA GLU A 86 -4.17 12.09 30.08
C GLU A 86 -3.10 12.52 31.08
N GLU A 87 -2.91 13.84 31.21
CA GLU A 87 -1.91 14.40 32.12
C GLU A 87 -2.23 14.07 33.58
N GLU A 88 -3.50 14.13 33.98
CA GLU A 88 -3.93 13.73 35.34
C GLU A 88 -3.65 12.25 35.61
N GLY A 89 -3.88 11.38 34.62
CA GLY A 89 -3.56 9.96 34.67
C GLY A 89 -2.06 9.70 34.83
N ILE A 90 -1.24 10.42 34.05
CA ILE A 90 0.22 10.36 34.10
C ILE A 90 0.73 10.80 35.46
N LEU A 91 0.27 11.94 36.00
CA LEU A 91 0.69 12.46 37.29
C LEU A 91 0.33 11.52 38.46
N ARG A 92 -0.84 10.88 38.41
CA ARG A 92 -1.26 9.90 39.40
C ARG A 92 -0.30 8.71 39.45
N ARG A 93 0.06 8.15 38.30
CA ARG A 93 1.01 7.02 38.19
C ARG A 93 2.42 7.42 38.63
N LEU A 94 2.88 8.61 38.28
CA LEU A 94 4.16 9.15 38.69
C LEU A 94 4.25 9.32 40.21
N ARG A 95 3.20 9.84 40.86
CA ARG A 95 3.15 9.95 42.33
C ARG A 95 3.18 8.59 43.01
N ALA A 96 2.70 7.53 42.38
CA ALA A 96 2.85 6.15 42.81
C ALA A 96 4.25 5.57 42.55
N GLY A 97 5.15 6.36 41.93
CA GLY A 97 6.51 5.95 41.58
C GLY A 97 6.61 5.08 40.32
N GLU A 98 5.53 4.96 39.55
CA GLU A 98 5.48 4.17 38.33
C GLU A 98 6.17 4.90 37.17
N ARG A 99 6.82 4.10 36.31
CA ARG A 99 7.30 4.52 35.01
C ARG A 99 6.22 4.20 33.95
N ILE A 100 6.10 5.05 32.95
CA ILE A 100 5.20 4.87 31.82
C ILE A 100 6.06 4.71 30.58
N ASP A 101 5.99 3.54 29.94
CA ASP A 101 6.75 3.23 28.75
C ASP A 101 5.83 3.10 27.54
N HIS A 102 6.30 3.61 26.38
CA HIS A 102 5.66 3.48 25.07
C HIS A 102 4.17 3.88 25.05
N PHE A 103 3.82 4.96 25.73
CA PHE A 103 2.46 5.50 25.68
C PHE A 103 2.28 6.29 24.40
N GLU A 104 1.59 5.69 23.43
CA GLU A 104 1.27 6.35 22.17
C GLU A 104 0.07 7.28 22.32
N THR A 105 0.23 8.51 21.85
CA THR A 105 -0.82 9.54 21.94
C THR A 105 -0.59 10.64 20.92
N VAL A 106 -1.53 11.59 20.85
CA VAL A 106 -1.47 12.77 19.98
C VAL A 106 -1.02 13.98 20.80
N ARG A 107 -0.16 14.78 20.22
CA ARG A 107 0.29 16.07 20.76
C ARG A 107 0.07 17.15 19.71
N GLN A 108 0.08 18.41 20.16
CA GLN A 108 -0.13 19.56 19.31
C GLN A 108 1.14 20.42 19.27
N ARG A 109 1.54 20.81 18.08
CA ARG A 109 2.61 21.79 17.83
C ARG A 109 2.13 23.21 18.01
N LYS A 110 3.06 24.14 18.04
CA LYS A 110 2.79 25.59 18.12
C LYS A 110 1.91 26.13 17.00
N ASP A 111 2.05 25.60 15.80
CA ASP A 111 1.24 25.95 14.62
C ASP A 111 -0.14 25.29 14.59
N GLY A 112 -0.45 24.45 15.58
CA GLY A 112 -1.71 23.73 15.69
C GLY A 112 -1.71 22.34 15.04
N GLU A 113 -0.64 21.92 14.35
CA GLU A 113 -0.54 20.59 13.77
C GLU A 113 -0.60 19.52 14.85
N LEU A 114 -1.38 18.46 14.59
CA LEU A 114 -1.44 17.27 15.45
C LEU A 114 -0.42 16.25 15.00
N ILE A 115 0.39 15.77 15.95
CA ILE A 115 1.45 14.77 15.73
C ILE A 115 1.24 13.56 16.60
N GLU A 116 1.53 12.38 16.05
CA GLU A 116 1.55 11.13 16.80
C GLU A 116 2.89 10.97 17.51
N VAL A 117 2.86 10.77 18.81
CA VAL A 117 4.08 10.61 19.61
C VAL A 117 4.03 9.35 20.47
N SER A 118 5.20 8.74 20.65
CA SER A 118 5.42 7.72 21.68
C SER A 118 6.13 8.35 22.86
N LEU A 119 5.50 8.29 24.04
CA LEU A 119 5.99 8.90 25.26
C LEU A 119 6.58 7.85 26.21
N THR A 120 7.75 8.15 26.77
CA THR A 120 8.27 7.50 27.96
C THR A 120 8.33 8.55 29.08
N VAL A 121 7.71 8.26 30.22
CA VAL A 121 7.69 9.19 31.36
C VAL A 121 8.22 8.49 32.60
N SER A 122 9.24 9.08 33.22
CA SER A 122 9.94 8.51 34.38
C SER A 122 9.98 9.51 35.53
N PRO A 123 9.80 9.07 36.79
CA PRO A 123 9.95 9.96 37.95
C PRO A 123 11.41 10.39 38.12
N VAL A 124 11.61 11.68 38.34
CA VAL A 124 12.90 12.26 38.74
C VAL A 124 12.91 12.33 40.26
N ARG A 125 13.97 11.74 40.91
CA ARG A 125 14.10 11.66 42.36
C ARG A 125 15.32 12.44 42.86
N ASN A 126 15.21 12.96 44.09
CA ASN A 126 16.37 13.50 44.79
C ASN A 126 17.17 12.37 45.50
N GLU A 127 18.26 12.74 46.17
CA GLU A 127 19.11 11.80 46.94
C GLU A 127 18.36 11.08 48.08
N ALA A 128 17.32 11.70 48.63
CA ALA A 128 16.45 11.10 49.63
C ALA A 128 15.40 10.13 49.03
N GLY A 129 15.35 9.97 47.70
CA GLY A 129 14.38 9.12 46.98
C GLY A 129 13.02 9.76 46.78
N GLU A 130 12.81 11.00 47.18
CA GLU A 130 11.56 11.74 46.97
C GLU A 130 11.40 12.15 45.50
N ILE A 131 10.18 12.05 44.95
CA ILE A 131 9.88 12.42 43.57
C ILE A 131 9.77 13.94 43.48
N LEU A 132 10.69 14.55 42.75
CA LEU A 132 10.71 15.99 42.46
C LEU A 132 9.86 16.38 41.24
N GLY A 133 9.68 15.46 40.29
CA GLY A 133 9.01 15.71 39.05
C GLY A 133 9.10 14.52 38.09
N ALA A 134 9.01 14.80 36.81
CA ALA A 134 9.08 13.79 35.76
C ALA A 134 10.01 14.20 34.63
N SER A 135 10.74 13.24 34.08
CA SER A 135 11.39 13.30 32.80
C SER A 135 10.46 12.70 31.75
N LYS A 136 10.31 13.35 30.61
CA LYS A 136 9.55 12.88 29.45
C LYS A 136 10.47 12.79 28.23
N ILE A 137 10.39 11.66 27.52
CA ILE A 137 10.99 11.48 26.21
C ILE A 137 9.83 11.29 25.24
N ALA A 138 9.76 12.15 24.22
CA ALA A 138 8.74 12.06 23.17
C ALA A 138 9.43 11.82 21.82
N ARG A 139 9.03 10.74 21.16
CA ARG A 139 9.47 10.39 19.81
C ARG A 139 8.32 10.59 18.84
N ASP A 140 8.57 11.29 17.74
CA ASP A 140 7.62 11.38 16.62
C ASP A 140 7.48 10.03 15.93
N ILE A 141 6.27 9.50 15.92
CA ILE A 141 5.91 8.24 15.22
C ILE A 141 4.93 8.49 14.07
N THR A 142 4.71 9.75 13.70
CA THR A 142 3.73 10.14 12.67
C THR A 142 4.04 9.47 11.33
N THR A 143 5.28 9.57 10.87
CA THR A 143 5.70 8.91 9.62
C THR A 143 5.59 7.39 9.71
N GLN A 144 6.02 6.80 10.82
CA GLN A 144 5.92 5.35 11.03
C GLN A 144 4.47 4.86 10.97
N LYS A 145 3.54 5.56 11.64
CA LYS A 145 2.11 5.22 11.60
C LYS A 145 1.49 5.41 10.22
N ARG A 146 1.83 6.48 9.52
CA ARG A 146 1.37 6.72 8.14
C ARG A 146 1.81 5.59 7.22
N THR A 147 3.09 5.21 7.27
CA THR A 147 3.63 4.11 6.47
C THR A 147 2.94 2.77 6.81
N ALA A 148 2.78 2.46 8.10
CA ALA A 148 2.09 1.24 8.54
C ALA A 148 0.62 1.21 8.08
N ALA A 149 -0.08 2.34 8.14
CA ALA A 149 -1.46 2.46 7.66
C ALA A 149 -1.54 2.23 6.14
N GLN A 150 -0.64 2.83 5.36
CA GLN A 150 -0.56 2.62 3.91
C GLN A 150 -0.29 1.15 3.56
N GLN A 151 0.68 0.51 4.24
CA GLN A 151 0.96 -0.91 4.07
C GLN A 151 -0.25 -1.79 4.39
N SER A 152 -1.00 -1.45 5.45
CA SER A 152 -2.21 -2.20 5.83
C SER A 152 -3.30 -2.11 4.77
N ILE A 153 -3.48 -0.94 4.15
CA ILE A 153 -4.43 -0.75 3.04
C ILE A 153 -4.03 -1.61 1.84
N LEU A 154 -2.75 -1.56 1.44
CA LEU A 154 -2.23 -2.35 0.32
C LEU A 154 -2.38 -3.86 0.57
N LEU A 155 -2.04 -4.34 1.77
CA LEU A 155 -2.22 -5.74 2.14
C LEU A 155 -3.69 -6.17 2.08
N ARG A 156 -4.62 -5.33 2.54
CA ARG A 156 -6.05 -5.63 2.48
C ARG A 156 -6.52 -5.73 1.04
N GLU A 157 -6.09 -4.83 0.17
CA GLU A 157 -6.42 -4.87 -1.24
C GLU A 157 -5.85 -6.12 -1.93
N MET A 158 -4.58 -6.47 -1.65
CA MET A 158 -3.98 -7.72 -2.14
C MET A 158 -4.77 -8.95 -1.69
N HIS A 159 -5.20 -9.04 -0.44
CA HIS A 159 -6.03 -10.13 0.05
C HIS A 159 -7.37 -10.22 -0.70
N HIS A 160 -8.01 -9.09 -0.99
CA HIS A 160 -9.24 -9.06 -1.78
C HIS A 160 -9.01 -9.56 -3.21
N ARG A 161 -7.93 -9.11 -3.86
CA ARG A 161 -7.56 -9.56 -5.22
C ARG A 161 -7.26 -11.07 -5.24
N ILE A 162 -6.48 -11.58 -4.30
CA ILE A 162 -6.17 -13.01 -4.17
C ILE A 162 -7.47 -13.83 -3.97
N LYS A 163 -8.35 -13.41 -3.07
CA LYS A 163 -9.64 -14.09 -2.83
C LYS A 163 -10.46 -14.16 -4.11
N ASN A 164 -10.54 -13.07 -4.88
CA ASN A 164 -11.26 -13.02 -6.15
C ASN A 164 -10.67 -14.00 -7.17
N LEU A 165 -9.33 -14.09 -7.27
CA LEU A 165 -8.63 -15.02 -8.14
C LEU A 165 -8.96 -16.48 -7.78
N PHE A 166 -8.91 -16.85 -6.50
CA PHE A 166 -9.25 -18.21 -6.07
C PHE A 166 -10.73 -18.55 -6.29
N THR A 167 -11.63 -17.60 -6.04
CA THR A 167 -13.06 -17.80 -6.30
C THR A 167 -13.32 -18.06 -7.78
N MET A 168 -12.63 -17.33 -8.63
CA MET A 168 -12.73 -17.48 -10.08
C MET A 168 -12.09 -18.80 -10.55
N ALA A 169 -10.92 -19.15 -10.06
CA ALA A 169 -10.29 -20.44 -10.36
C ALA A 169 -11.22 -21.61 -10.00
N ALA A 170 -11.84 -21.56 -8.83
CA ALA A 170 -12.81 -22.58 -8.40
C ALA A 170 -14.04 -22.64 -9.33
N ALA A 171 -14.56 -21.48 -9.77
CA ALA A 171 -15.66 -21.42 -10.74
C ALA A 171 -15.25 -22.01 -12.09
N LEU A 172 -14.06 -21.66 -12.60
CA LEU A 172 -13.52 -22.21 -13.84
C LEU A 172 -13.35 -23.72 -13.78
N ILE A 173 -12.80 -24.25 -12.69
CA ILE A 173 -12.67 -25.71 -12.48
C ILE A 173 -14.05 -26.38 -12.50
N SER A 174 -15.01 -25.82 -11.75
CA SER A 174 -16.36 -26.38 -11.65
C SER A 174 -17.11 -26.35 -12.98
N LEU A 175 -16.93 -25.28 -13.75
CA LEU A 175 -17.53 -25.13 -15.07
C LEU A 175 -16.83 -26.06 -16.09
N SER A 176 -15.51 -26.10 -16.14
CA SER A 176 -14.74 -26.96 -17.05
C SER A 176 -14.99 -28.45 -16.82
N ALA A 177 -15.13 -28.86 -15.55
CA ALA A 177 -15.39 -30.26 -15.20
C ALA A 177 -16.74 -30.81 -15.73
N LYS A 178 -17.74 -29.94 -15.95
CA LYS A 178 -19.05 -30.33 -16.48
C LYS A 178 -19.08 -30.53 -17.99
N ALA A 179 -18.08 -30.02 -18.71
CA ALA A 179 -18.12 -29.89 -20.15
C ALA A 179 -17.05 -30.73 -20.89
N SER A 180 -16.03 -31.18 -20.17
CA SER A 180 -14.91 -31.90 -20.81
C SER A 180 -15.24 -33.38 -21.01
N ALA A 181 -14.89 -33.90 -22.20
CA ALA A 181 -15.10 -35.28 -22.56
C ALA A 181 -14.05 -36.23 -21.94
N SER A 182 -12.87 -35.72 -21.58
CA SER A 182 -11.81 -36.49 -20.92
C SER A 182 -11.07 -35.63 -19.88
N THR A 183 -10.37 -36.29 -18.96
CA THR A 183 -9.51 -35.62 -17.97
C THR A 183 -8.33 -34.87 -18.61
N ALA A 184 -7.82 -35.35 -19.74
CA ALA A 184 -6.74 -34.73 -20.48
C ALA A 184 -7.20 -33.41 -21.13
N ASP A 185 -8.37 -33.43 -21.78
CA ASP A 185 -8.97 -32.22 -22.36
C ASP A 185 -9.29 -31.18 -21.29
N LEU A 186 -9.81 -31.61 -20.14
CA LEU A 186 -10.08 -30.75 -19.01
C LEU A 186 -8.79 -30.05 -18.52
N ALA A 187 -7.70 -30.80 -18.38
CA ALA A 187 -6.43 -30.25 -17.90
C ALA A 187 -5.84 -29.24 -18.89
N ALA A 188 -5.89 -29.53 -20.19
CA ALA A 188 -5.41 -28.65 -21.24
C ALA A 188 -6.21 -27.33 -21.29
N ASP A 189 -7.53 -27.41 -21.32
CA ASP A 189 -8.43 -26.25 -21.35
C ASP A 189 -8.27 -25.38 -20.10
N LEU A 190 -8.22 -25.98 -18.91
CA LEU A 190 -8.04 -25.26 -17.66
C LEU A 190 -6.68 -24.57 -17.61
N SER A 191 -5.61 -25.26 -18.03
CA SER A 191 -4.27 -24.68 -18.11
C SER A 191 -4.22 -23.47 -19.04
N ALA A 192 -4.82 -23.54 -20.22
CA ALA A 192 -4.87 -22.46 -21.19
C ALA A 192 -5.60 -21.21 -20.64
N ARG A 193 -6.75 -21.42 -19.97
CA ARG A 193 -7.51 -20.33 -19.32
C ARG A 193 -6.75 -19.69 -18.17
N MET A 194 -6.11 -20.50 -17.32
CA MET A 194 -5.29 -19.98 -16.22
C MET A 194 -4.09 -19.18 -16.74
N GLN A 195 -3.46 -19.61 -17.82
CA GLN A 195 -2.39 -18.84 -18.46
C GLN A 195 -2.89 -17.52 -19.06
N ALA A 196 -4.08 -17.51 -19.66
CA ALA A 196 -4.69 -16.28 -20.16
C ALA A 196 -4.96 -15.27 -19.02
N LEU A 197 -5.51 -15.75 -17.91
CA LEU A 197 -5.70 -14.94 -16.71
C LEU A 197 -4.37 -14.43 -16.14
N ALA A 198 -3.34 -15.27 -16.08
CA ALA A 198 -2.02 -14.86 -15.60
C ALA A 198 -1.43 -13.75 -16.49
N ARG A 199 -1.55 -13.85 -17.81
CA ARG A 199 -1.12 -12.78 -18.74
C ARG A 199 -1.91 -11.50 -18.54
N ALA A 200 -3.22 -11.57 -18.36
CA ALA A 200 -4.04 -10.38 -18.08
C ALA A 200 -3.65 -9.71 -16.76
N HIS A 201 -3.46 -10.49 -15.69
CA HIS A 201 -3.06 -9.95 -14.40
C HIS A 201 -1.64 -9.41 -14.36
N SER A 202 -0.71 -9.96 -15.16
CA SER A 202 0.65 -9.39 -15.25
C SER A 202 0.67 -7.96 -15.78
N LEU A 203 -0.34 -7.56 -16.55
CA LEU A 203 -0.49 -6.19 -17.05
C LEU A 203 -0.85 -5.17 -15.93
N THR A 204 -1.37 -5.65 -14.79
CA THR A 204 -1.75 -4.78 -13.66
C THR A 204 -0.68 -4.69 -12.58
N LEU A 205 0.43 -5.42 -12.73
CA LEU A 205 1.52 -5.34 -11.77
C LEU A 205 2.31 -4.05 -12.01
N PRO A 206 2.57 -3.25 -10.96
CA PRO A 206 3.42 -2.06 -11.08
C PRO A 206 4.80 -2.48 -11.58
N ASP A 207 5.34 -1.74 -12.51
CA ASP A 207 6.75 -1.89 -12.88
C ASP A 207 7.60 -1.33 -11.73
N LEU A 208 8.12 -2.23 -10.89
CA LEU A 208 8.93 -1.91 -9.71
C LEU A 208 10.19 -1.07 -10.04
N ASN A 209 10.53 -0.92 -11.32
CA ASN A 209 11.68 -0.18 -11.78
C ASN A 209 11.35 1.28 -12.17
N ASN A 210 10.09 1.63 -12.42
CA ASN A 210 9.75 2.92 -13.02
C ASN A 210 8.96 3.90 -12.14
N ASP A 211 8.20 3.49 -11.19
CA ASP A 211 7.59 4.32 -10.13
C ASP A 211 6.75 3.43 -9.19
N PRO A 212 7.14 3.24 -7.93
CA PRO A 212 6.40 2.38 -7.00
C PRO A 212 5.00 2.88 -6.64
N GLY A 213 4.60 4.06 -7.09
CA GLY A 213 3.32 4.70 -6.78
C GLY A 213 2.35 4.82 -7.96
N ALA A 214 2.77 4.53 -9.20
CA ALA A 214 1.89 4.56 -10.35
C ALA A 214 1.18 3.21 -10.49
N GLU A 215 -0.14 3.18 -10.29
CA GLU A 215 -0.96 2.06 -10.76
C GLU A 215 -0.79 1.98 -12.28
N ALA A 216 -0.28 0.85 -12.78
CA ALA A 216 -0.21 0.61 -14.20
C ALA A 216 -1.64 0.50 -14.73
N GLU A 217 -2.15 1.57 -15.33
CA GLU A 217 -3.44 1.54 -16.01
C GLU A 217 -3.33 0.60 -17.21
N THR A 218 -3.96 -0.57 -17.09
CA THR A 218 -4.06 -1.53 -18.18
C THR A 218 -5.16 -1.09 -19.13
N THR A 219 -4.92 -1.26 -20.43
CA THR A 219 -5.90 -0.89 -21.46
C THR A 219 -6.45 -2.11 -22.20
N VAL A 220 -7.58 -1.92 -22.89
CA VAL A 220 -8.21 -2.99 -23.69
C VAL A 220 -7.30 -3.44 -24.81
N VAL A 221 -6.55 -2.54 -25.45
CA VAL A 221 -5.58 -2.88 -26.50
C VAL A 221 -4.41 -3.68 -25.94
N ALA A 222 -3.90 -3.30 -24.77
CA ALA A 222 -2.84 -4.06 -24.11
C ALA A 222 -3.30 -5.48 -23.75
N LEU A 223 -4.54 -5.62 -23.25
CA LEU A 223 -5.14 -6.92 -22.96
C LEU A 223 -5.30 -7.76 -24.25
N LEU A 224 -5.85 -7.19 -25.31
CA LEU A 224 -5.99 -7.88 -26.62
C LEU A 224 -4.64 -8.41 -27.10
N LYS A 225 -3.60 -7.57 -27.10
CA LYS A 225 -2.24 -7.99 -27.50
C LYS A 225 -1.73 -9.14 -26.62
N ALA A 226 -1.89 -9.08 -25.30
CA ALA A 226 -1.44 -10.14 -24.39
C ALA A 226 -2.17 -11.46 -24.60
N ILE A 227 -3.47 -11.43 -24.92
CA ILE A 227 -4.29 -12.63 -25.17
C ILE A 227 -3.99 -13.22 -26.53
N LEU A 228 -3.78 -12.39 -27.57
CA LEU A 228 -3.53 -12.82 -28.94
C LEU A 228 -2.07 -13.23 -29.20
N ALA A 229 -1.12 -12.80 -28.35
CA ALA A 229 0.30 -13.08 -28.54
C ALA A 229 0.66 -14.56 -28.82
N PRO A 230 0.07 -15.58 -28.16
CA PRO A 230 0.34 -16.99 -28.51
C PRO A 230 -0.02 -17.37 -29.94
N HIS A 231 -0.95 -16.64 -30.56
CA HIS A 231 -1.45 -16.90 -31.92
C HIS A 231 -0.70 -16.08 -32.97
N GLU A 232 -0.01 -15.00 -32.61
CA GLU A 232 0.77 -14.14 -33.52
C GLU A 232 2.05 -14.81 -34.04
N HIS A 233 2.74 -15.60 -33.19
CA HIS A 233 4.03 -16.23 -33.55
C HIS A 233 3.93 -17.26 -34.68
N GLU A 234 2.78 -17.91 -34.80
CA GLU A 234 2.56 -18.92 -35.83
C GLU A 234 1.96 -18.33 -37.16
N ILE A 235 1.42 -17.10 -37.06
CA ILE A 235 0.46 -16.61 -38.07
C ILE A 235 0.92 -15.31 -38.76
N GLY A 236 1.95 -14.63 -38.23
CA GLY A 236 2.46 -13.38 -38.80
C GLY A 236 1.43 -12.23 -38.76
N SER A 237 1.47 -11.31 -39.72
CA SER A 237 0.66 -10.07 -39.77
C SER A 237 -0.84 -10.26 -40.04
N ARG A 238 -1.42 -11.42 -39.75
CA ARG A 238 -2.84 -11.73 -40.04
C ARG A 238 -3.82 -11.23 -38.99
N ILE A 239 -3.30 -10.75 -37.84
CA ILE A 239 -4.11 -10.14 -36.77
C ILE A 239 -3.89 -8.64 -36.80
N SER A 240 -4.96 -7.87 -36.83
CA SER A 240 -4.93 -6.40 -36.73
C SER A 240 -5.83 -5.90 -35.60
N VAL A 241 -5.32 -4.97 -34.80
CA VAL A 241 -6.09 -4.28 -33.75
C VAL A 241 -5.99 -2.78 -33.99
N SER A 242 -7.13 -2.09 -34.07
CA SER A 242 -7.22 -0.66 -34.36
C SER A 242 -8.32 0.03 -33.58
N GLY A 243 -8.30 1.36 -33.53
CA GLY A 243 -9.36 2.18 -32.96
C GLY A 243 -9.00 2.80 -31.58
N THR A 244 -10.02 3.12 -30.80
CA THR A 244 -9.90 3.87 -29.54
C THR A 244 -9.51 2.94 -28.40
N ASP A 245 -8.39 3.23 -27.73
CA ASP A 245 -7.97 2.49 -26.54
C ASP A 245 -8.62 3.06 -25.29
N VAL A 246 -9.07 2.19 -24.39
CA VAL A 246 -9.71 2.57 -23.13
C VAL A 246 -9.12 1.80 -21.95
N PRO A 247 -9.02 2.43 -20.75
CA PRO A 247 -8.54 1.74 -19.56
C PRO A 247 -9.50 0.63 -19.15
N ILE A 248 -8.94 -0.46 -18.61
CA ILE A 248 -9.69 -1.60 -18.05
C ILE A 248 -9.03 -2.07 -16.76
N SER A 249 -9.85 -2.41 -15.75
CA SER A 249 -9.34 -2.81 -14.43
C SER A 249 -10.27 -3.81 -13.72
N GLY A 250 -9.81 -4.35 -12.61
CA GLY A 250 -10.59 -5.14 -11.68
C GLY A 250 -11.29 -6.36 -12.30
N ASN A 251 -12.57 -6.53 -11.98
CA ASN A 251 -13.36 -7.67 -12.45
C ASN A 251 -13.62 -7.63 -13.97
N ALA A 252 -13.65 -6.42 -14.56
CA ALA A 252 -13.84 -6.27 -16.00
C ALA A 252 -12.64 -6.83 -16.77
N LEU A 253 -11.42 -6.57 -16.33
CA LEU A 253 -10.20 -7.13 -16.92
C LEU A 253 -10.27 -8.66 -16.96
N THR A 254 -10.68 -9.27 -15.90
CA THR A 254 -10.76 -10.73 -15.79
C THR A 254 -11.83 -11.33 -16.69
N SER A 255 -13.04 -10.72 -16.69
CA SER A 255 -14.13 -11.17 -17.55
C SER A 255 -13.78 -10.99 -19.03
N ALA A 256 -13.15 -9.86 -19.39
CA ALA A 256 -12.68 -9.60 -20.74
C ALA A 256 -11.56 -10.59 -21.14
N ALA A 257 -10.60 -10.88 -20.26
CA ALA A 257 -9.53 -11.83 -20.55
C ALA A 257 -10.06 -13.23 -20.90
N LEU A 258 -11.03 -13.72 -20.15
CA LEU A 258 -11.66 -15.01 -20.40
C LEU A 258 -12.47 -15.00 -21.70
N LEU A 259 -13.27 -13.97 -21.93
CA LEU A 259 -14.04 -13.81 -23.17
C LEU A 259 -13.12 -13.78 -24.39
N LEU A 260 -12.11 -12.92 -24.37
CA LEU A 260 -11.16 -12.78 -25.48
C LEU A 260 -10.34 -14.05 -25.71
N HIS A 261 -9.99 -14.78 -24.65
CA HIS A 261 -9.32 -16.07 -24.78
C HIS A 261 -10.21 -17.11 -25.48
N GLU A 262 -11.49 -17.20 -25.14
CA GLU A 262 -12.43 -18.09 -25.78
C GLU A 262 -12.63 -17.72 -27.27
N LEU A 263 -12.77 -16.41 -27.58
CA LEU A 263 -12.87 -15.93 -28.96
C LEU A 263 -11.60 -16.26 -29.77
N ALA A 264 -10.42 -15.98 -29.22
CA ALA A 264 -9.13 -16.29 -29.85
C ALA A 264 -8.94 -17.79 -30.11
N THR A 265 -9.31 -18.61 -29.10
CA THR A 265 -9.24 -20.09 -29.22
C THR A 265 -10.21 -20.61 -30.27
N ASN A 266 -11.43 -20.06 -30.35
CA ASN A 266 -12.40 -20.41 -31.37
C ASN A 266 -11.92 -20.01 -32.78
N ALA A 267 -11.37 -18.82 -32.94
CA ALA A 267 -10.76 -18.37 -34.19
C ALA A 267 -9.61 -19.28 -34.63
N ALA A 268 -8.78 -19.74 -33.70
CA ALA A 268 -7.66 -20.65 -33.97
C ALA A 268 -8.09 -22.08 -34.27
N LYS A 269 -9.15 -22.60 -33.62
CA LYS A 269 -9.62 -23.97 -33.79
C LYS A 269 -10.59 -24.13 -34.99
N TYR A 270 -11.48 -23.18 -35.17
CA TYR A 270 -12.63 -23.30 -36.06
C TYR A 270 -12.82 -22.11 -37.02
N GLY A 271 -12.22 -20.94 -36.71
CA GLY A 271 -12.39 -19.71 -37.43
C GLY A 271 -11.23 -19.36 -38.36
N ALA A 272 -11.08 -18.07 -38.65
CA ALA A 272 -10.13 -17.56 -39.64
C ALA A 272 -8.67 -17.96 -39.33
N LEU A 273 -8.26 -18.05 -38.08
CA LEU A 273 -6.89 -18.39 -37.72
C LEU A 273 -6.56 -19.87 -37.92
N SER A 274 -7.57 -20.73 -38.13
CA SER A 274 -7.38 -22.18 -38.45
C SER A 274 -6.90 -22.43 -39.86
N THR A 275 -7.01 -21.45 -40.77
CA THR A 275 -6.61 -21.53 -42.17
C THR A 275 -5.36 -20.73 -42.45
N ALA A 276 -4.61 -21.05 -43.54
CA ALA A 276 -3.35 -20.35 -43.84
C ALA A 276 -3.57 -18.89 -44.32
N GLU A 277 -4.67 -18.58 -44.91
CA GLU A 277 -4.96 -17.28 -45.54
C GLU A 277 -5.97 -16.44 -44.72
N GLY A 278 -6.57 -17.02 -43.68
CA GLY A 278 -7.56 -16.34 -42.86
C GLY A 278 -6.98 -15.15 -42.09
N LYS A 279 -7.79 -14.12 -41.91
CA LYS A 279 -7.43 -12.88 -41.25
C LYS A 279 -8.40 -12.54 -40.13
N LEU A 280 -7.88 -11.95 -39.06
CA LEU A 280 -8.64 -11.42 -37.93
C LEU A 280 -8.43 -9.92 -37.83
N SER A 281 -9.51 -9.15 -37.89
CA SER A 281 -9.47 -7.71 -37.60
C SER A 281 -10.33 -7.37 -36.38
N ILE A 282 -9.80 -6.52 -35.52
CA ILE A 282 -10.48 -6.06 -34.32
C ILE A 282 -10.45 -4.54 -34.31
N SER A 283 -11.63 -3.94 -34.28
CA SER A 283 -11.77 -2.49 -34.17
C SER A 283 -12.47 -2.12 -32.87
N LEU A 284 -12.04 -0.99 -32.28
CA LEU A 284 -12.52 -0.46 -31.00
C LEU A 284 -13.00 0.97 -31.19
N ASP A 285 -14.26 1.24 -30.86
CA ASP A 285 -14.83 2.58 -30.89
C ASP A 285 -15.60 2.87 -29.63
N VAL A 286 -15.69 4.15 -29.26
CA VAL A 286 -16.51 4.61 -28.12
C VAL A 286 -17.73 5.35 -28.70
N ILE A 287 -18.91 4.79 -28.45
CA ILE A 287 -20.17 5.32 -28.91
C ILE A 287 -21.15 5.35 -27.72
N ASP A 288 -21.76 6.49 -27.46
CA ASP A 288 -22.77 6.67 -26.39
C ASP A 288 -22.36 6.09 -25.04
N ASP A 289 -21.16 6.45 -24.54
CA ASP A 289 -20.58 5.95 -23.27
C ASP A 289 -20.41 4.41 -23.20
N ARG A 290 -20.33 3.76 -24.35
CA ARG A 290 -20.07 2.33 -24.48
C ARG A 290 -18.82 2.09 -25.33
N LEU A 291 -17.99 1.14 -24.92
CA LEU A 291 -16.98 0.56 -25.78
C LEU A 291 -17.68 -0.43 -26.72
N GLN A 292 -17.55 -0.21 -28.01
CA GLN A 292 -17.94 -1.15 -29.03
C GLN A 292 -16.68 -1.81 -29.61
N MET A 293 -16.58 -3.13 -29.49
CA MET A 293 -15.53 -3.94 -30.09
C MET A 293 -16.15 -4.75 -31.22
N VAL A 294 -15.65 -4.56 -32.44
CA VAL A 294 -16.02 -5.38 -33.59
C VAL A 294 -14.87 -6.32 -33.91
N TRP A 295 -15.17 -7.62 -33.90
CA TRP A 295 -14.26 -8.74 -34.17
C TRP A 295 -14.68 -9.39 -35.46
N GLU A 296 -13.85 -9.31 -36.49
CA GLU A 296 -14.15 -9.80 -37.82
C GLU A 296 -13.15 -10.87 -38.24
N GLU A 297 -13.69 -12.02 -38.63
CA GLU A 297 -12.94 -13.16 -39.15
C GLU A 297 -13.24 -13.32 -40.62
N HIS A 298 -12.19 -13.37 -41.44
CA HIS A 298 -12.29 -13.54 -42.90
C HIS A 298 -11.47 -14.73 -43.37
N GLY A 299 -11.95 -15.42 -44.45
CA GLY A 299 -11.24 -16.56 -45.04
C GLY A 299 -11.41 -17.85 -44.27
N SER A 300 -12.42 -17.94 -43.40
CA SER A 300 -12.89 -19.23 -42.91
C SER A 300 -14.05 -19.68 -43.78
N SER A 301 -13.97 -20.91 -44.33
CA SER A 301 -15.15 -21.51 -44.97
C SER A 301 -16.28 -21.51 -43.95
N ALA A 302 -17.43 -20.93 -44.29
CA ALA A 302 -18.61 -20.91 -43.45
C ALA A 302 -19.04 -22.35 -43.12
N GLY A 303 -18.45 -22.90 -42.08
CA GLY A 303 -18.95 -24.08 -41.39
C GLY A 303 -20.21 -23.61 -40.68
N GLY A 304 -21.35 -23.89 -41.34
CA GLY A 304 -22.66 -23.38 -41.04
C GLY A 304 -23.04 -23.32 -39.58
N GLU A 305 -24.18 -22.70 -39.30
CA GLU A 305 -24.92 -22.71 -38.02
C GLU A 305 -24.75 -24.04 -37.24
N GLY A 306 -23.52 -24.29 -36.75
CA GLY A 306 -23.15 -25.54 -36.13
C GLY A 306 -23.44 -25.41 -34.63
N LYS A 307 -24.53 -25.99 -34.22
CA LYS A 307 -24.86 -26.62 -32.97
C LYS A 307 -23.61 -27.02 -32.13
N HIS A 308 -22.86 -26.05 -31.65
CA HIS A 308 -21.96 -26.27 -30.53
C HIS A 308 -22.40 -25.35 -29.38
N GLU A 309 -23.55 -25.68 -28.77
CA GLU A 309 -23.80 -25.35 -27.39
C GLU A 309 -22.81 -26.18 -26.54
N GLY A 310 -21.52 -25.85 -26.67
CA GLY A 310 -20.47 -26.38 -25.87
C GLY A 310 -20.20 -25.47 -24.67
N PHE A 311 -19.30 -25.89 -23.84
CA PHE A 311 -18.86 -25.17 -22.63
C PHE A 311 -18.42 -23.73 -22.88
N GLY A 312 -17.79 -23.43 -24.03
CA GLY A 312 -17.41 -22.08 -24.45
C GLY A 312 -18.58 -21.09 -24.41
N SER A 313 -19.79 -21.52 -24.79
CA SER A 313 -20.97 -20.67 -24.77
C SER A 313 -21.44 -20.28 -23.36
N THR A 314 -21.22 -21.14 -22.37
CA THR A 314 -21.58 -20.85 -20.96
C THR A 314 -20.59 -19.86 -20.34
N LEU A 315 -19.28 -20.06 -20.54
CA LEU A 315 -18.24 -19.15 -20.06
C LEU A 315 -18.33 -17.79 -20.74
N GLU A 316 -18.57 -17.79 -22.03
CA GLU A 316 -18.79 -16.56 -22.81
C GLU A 316 -19.98 -15.76 -22.26
N ARG A 317 -21.14 -16.41 -22.07
CA ARG A 317 -22.31 -15.77 -21.46
C ARG A 317 -22.01 -15.20 -20.07
N ALA A 318 -21.32 -15.97 -19.23
CA ALA A 318 -20.93 -15.51 -17.89
C ALA A 318 -19.97 -14.31 -17.96
N SER A 319 -19.00 -14.33 -18.88
CA SER A 319 -18.05 -13.23 -19.07
C SER A 319 -18.72 -11.97 -19.59
N VAL A 320 -19.60 -12.08 -20.58
CA VAL A 320 -20.40 -10.95 -21.12
C VAL A 320 -21.31 -10.36 -20.03
N GLN A 321 -21.94 -11.22 -19.21
CA GLN A 321 -22.74 -10.78 -18.08
C GLN A 321 -21.88 -10.08 -17.01
N GLY A 322 -20.68 -10.59 -16.74
CA GLY A 322 -19.71 -9.94 -15.82
C GLY A 322 -19.27 -8.55 -16.29
N LEU A 323 -19.21 -8.34 -17.59
CA LEU A 323 -18.97 -7.05 -18.23
C LEU A 323 -20.23 -6.17 -18.34
N ARG A 324 -21.39 -6.67 -17.94
CA ARG A 324 -22.70 -6.07 -18.23
C ARG A 324 -22.83 -5.64 -19.70
N GLY A 325 -22.20 -6.41 -20.57
CA GLY A 325 -22.14 -6.18 -22.01
C GLY A 325 -23.24 -6.89 -22.76
N GLN A 326 -23.22 -6.65 -24.06
CA GLN A 326 -24.04 -7.36 -25.06
C GLN A 326 -23.14 -7.88 -26.16
N LEU A 327 -23.31 -9.14 -26.54
CA LEU A 327 -22.57 -9.77 -27.63
C LEU A 327 -23.53 -10.24 -28.68
N SER A 328 -23.33 -9.75 -29.91
CA SER A 328 -24.07 -10.18 -31.09
C SER A 328 -23.16 -10.88 -32.09
N ARG A 329 -23.69 -11.84 -32.84
CA ARG A 329 -23.00 -12.60 -33.88
C ARG A 329 -23.71 -12.49 -35.19
N ASN A 330 -22.92 -12.25 -36.25
CA ASN A 330 -23.41 -12.24 -37.61
C ASN A 330 -22.51 -13.14 -38.46
N TRP A 331 -23.06 -14.30 -38.85
CA TRP A 331 -22.37 -15.22 -39.74
C TRP A 331 -22.43 -14.71 -41.17
N GLN A 332 -21.30 -14.60 -41.83
CA GLN A 332 -21.15 -14.16 -43.22
C GLN A 332 -20.66 -15.32 -44.08
N PRO A 333 -20.88 -15.29 -45.42
CA PRO A 333 -20.40 -16.36 -46.29
C PRO A 333 -18.89 -16.59 -46.26
N ASP A 334 -18.10 -15.56 -45.90
CA ASP A 334 -16.62 -15.57 -45.84
C ASP A 334 -16.07 -15.55 -44.40
N GLY A 335 -16.95 -15.63 -43.39
CA GLY A 335 -16.46 -15.60 -42.03
C GLY A 335 -17.50 -15.27 -40.98
N LEU A 336 -17.05 -14.64 -39.90
CA LEU A 336 -17.85 -14.29 -38.73
C LEU A 336 -17.58 -12.83 -38.30
N SER A 337 -18.64 -12.08 -38.04
CA SER A 337 -18.54 -10.77 -37.37
C SER A 337 -19.19 -10.86 -36.00
N LEU A 338 -18.45 -10.44 -34.96
CA LEU A 338 -18.94 -10.32 -33.60
C LEU A 338 -18.92 -8.85 -33.17
N THR A 339 -19.97 -8.39 -32.56
CA THR A 339 -19.99 -7.04 -31.92
C THR A 339 -20.23 -7.19 -30.43
N LEU A 340 -19.27 -6.70 -29.63
CA LEU A 340 -19.35 -6.65 -28.19
C LEU A 340 -19.48 -5.19 -27.72
N GLU A 341 -20.53 -4.89 -27.00
CA GLU A 341 -20.76 -3.57 -26.40
C GLU A 341 -20.67 -3.64 -24.89
N ILE A 342 -19.86 -2.76 -24.28
CA ILE A 342 -19.62 -2.70 -22.85
C ILE A 342 -19.80 -1.26 -22.35
N PRO A 343 -20.59 -0.98 -21.31
CA PRO A 343 -20.64 0.36 -20.71
C PRO A 343 -19.28 0.77 -20.16
N LEU A 344 -18.77 1.97 -20.49
CA LEU A 344 -17.46 2.44 -20.03
C LEU A 344 -17.31 2.44 -18.49
N GLN A 345 -18.40 2.68 -17.77
CA GLN A 345 -18.44 2.64 -16.31
C GLN A 345 -18.02 1.26 -15.74
N GLN A 346 -18.21 0.18 -16.50
CA GLN A 346 -17.84 -1.17 -16.07
C GLN A 346 -16.36 -1.47 -16.26
N LEU A 347 -15.68 -0.74 -17.14
CA LEU A 347 -14.27 -0.92 -17.45
C LEU A 347 -13.35 -0.19 -16.46
N ARG A 348 -13.84 0.88 -15.82
CA ARG A 348 -13.08 1.69 -14.86
C ARG A 348 -13.06 1.07 -13.47
N PRO A 349 -12.05 1.38 -12.61
CA PRO A 349 -12.08 0.97 -11.22
C PRO A 349 -13.33 1.54 -10.54
N GLN A 350 -14.02 0.72 -9.76
CA GLN A 350 -15.04 1.22 -8.84
C GLN A 350 -14.32 1.96 -7.73
N THR A 351 -14.42 3.29 -7.72
CA THR A 351 -13.96 4.17 -6.62
C THR A 351 -14.70 3.86 -5.33
#